data_cb03edcb520f48886ebf1c85496848f0
#
_entry.id   cb03edcb520f48886ebf1c85496848f0
#
_cell.length_a   1.000
_cell.length_b   1.000
_cell.length_c   1.000
_cell.angle_alpha   90.00
_cell.angle_beta   90.00
_cell.angle_gamma   90.00
#
_symmetry.space_group_name_H-M   'P 1'
#
loop_
_entity.id
_entity.type
_entity.pdbx_description
1 polymer ?
#
loop_
_entity_poly.entity_id
_entity_poly.type
_entity_poly.pdbx_seq_one_letter_code
_entity_poly.pdbx_strand_id
1 'polypeptide(L)'
;MPSWLPKLFKNYTWKINTTEPIIYLTFDDGPDPKPTRFVLDTLEQYKAKATFFCVGENIRKHRELAQEIIDQGHILANHTMNHLKGWQTSHNDYVKNTNKCQETLEEYSASSLFRPPYGRITKRQTKSLKEAGYEIIMWDLISYDYDDKIDINQALKQLIRNSKPGSIVVFHDSTKAWKQLKIMLPKYMQALNNQGYSFESIPSRR
;
A
#
# COMPACT_ATOMS: atom_id res chain seq x y z
N MET A 1 -7.45 -12.48 5.96
CA MET A 1 -6.77 -13.33 4.95
C MET A 1 -6.56 -14.73 5.52
N PRO A 2 -6.62 -15.84 4.74
CA PRO A 2 -6.35 -17.18 5.25
C PRO A 2 -4.92 -17.32 5.77
N SER A 3 -4.73 -17.86 6.97
CA SER A 3 -3.43 -17.96 7.66
C SER A 3 -2.40 -18.88 6.97
N TRP A 4 -2.83 -19.71 6.03
CA TRP A 4 -1.96 -20.59 5.25
C TRP A 4 -1.30 -19.92 4.04
N LEU A 5 -1.89 -18.82 3.53
CA LEU A 5 -1.43 -18.15 2.31
C LEU A 5 0.02 -17.63 2.42
N PRO A 6 0.46 -16.97 3.51
CA PRO A 6 1.85 -16.56 3.69
C PRO A 6 2.84 -17.73 3.72
N LYS A 7 2.39 -18.91 4.18
CA LYS A 7 3.23 -20.11 4.24
C LYS A 7 3.54 -20.68 2.85
N LEU A 8 2.60 -20.57 1.91
CA LEU A 8 2.78 -21.00 0.51
C LEU A 8 3.63 -20.01 -0.30
N PHE A 9 3.57 -18.73 0.03
CA PHE A 9 4.23 -17.66 -0.71
C PHE A 9 5.29 -16.97 0.17
N LYS A 10 6.26 -17.73 0.65
CA LYS A 10 7.38 -17.26 1.49
C LYS A 10 8.25 -16.18 0.85
N ASN A 11 8.14 -16.01 -0.47
CA ASN A 11 8.91 -15.04 -1.25
C ASN A 11 8.30 -13.63 -1.23
N TYR A 12 7.17 -13.42 -0.53
CA TYR A 12 6.51 -12.14 -0.39
C TYR A 12 6.53 -11.68 1.06
N THR A 13 6.58 -10.38 1.26
CA THR A 13 6.47 -9.77 2.58
C THR A 13 4.99 -9.53 2.88
N TRP A 14 4.45 -10.24 3.87
CA TRP A 14 3.05 -10.16 4.29
C TRP A 14 2.85 -9.35 5.56
N LYS A 15 3.91 -9.28 6.36
CA LYS A 15 3.97 -8.66 7.67
C LYS A 15 5.42 -8.33 7.99
N ILE A 16 5.68 -7.28 8.74
CA ILE A 16 7.02 -6.96 9.23
C ILE A 16 7.25 -7.67 10.57
N ASN A 17 8.40 -8.30 10.71
CA ASN A 17 8.75 -8.97 11.96
C ASN A 17 9.26 -7.95 12.97
N THR A 18 8.40 -7.60 13.92
CA THR A 18 8.71 -6.70 15.04
C THR A 18 7.86 -7.05 16.25
N THR A 19 8.38 -6.75 17.45
CA THR A 19 7.65 -6.79 18.72
C THR A 19 7.16 -5.43 19.14
N GLU A 20 7.69 -4.37 18.52
CA GLU A 20 7.26 -2.99 18.76
C GLU A 20 5.81 -2.78 18.30
N PRO A 21 5.01 -1.98 19.00
CA PRO A 21 3.62 -1.72 18.64
C PRO A 21 3.52 -0.78 17.42
N ILE A 22 4.01 -1.27 16.29
CA ILE A 22 4.05 -0.54 15.02
C ILE A 22 3.08 -1.18 14.03
N ILE A 23 2.27 -0.35 13.38
CA ILE A 23 1.43 -0.70 12.23
C ILE A 23 2.00 -0.05 10.98
N TYR A 24 2.14 -0.81 9.91
CA TYR A 24 2.58 -0.33 8.61
C TYR A 24 1.36 -0.01 7.75
N LEU A 25 0.97 1.28 7.73
CA LEU A 25 -0.11 1.75 6.88
C LEU A 25 0.35 1.82 5.43
N THR A 26 -0.47 1.30 4.54
CA THR A 26 -0.22 1.36 3.11
C THR A 26 -1.45 1.81 2.36
N PHE A 27 -1.24 2.59 1.30
CA PHE A 27 -2.28 3.12 0.44
C PHE A 27 -2.01 2.69 -0.99
N ASP A 28 -3.00 2.14 -1.67
CA ASP A 28 -2.90 1.66 -3.05
C ASP A 28 -3.73 2.57 -3.97
N ASP A 29 -3.40 2.57 -5.27
CA ASP A 29 -4.08 3.23 -6.39
C ASP A 29 -3.78 4.73 -6.59
N GLY A 30 -3.32 5.45 -5.60
CA GLY A 30 -3.00 6.88 -5.70
C GLY A 30 -1.85 7.23 -6.65
N PRO A 31 -1.42 8.51 -6.66
CA PRO A 31 -2.05 9.62 -5.96
C PRO A 31 -3.33 10.12 -6.67
N ASP A 32 -4.35 10.47 -5.88
CA ASP A 32 -5.59 11.10 -6.35
C ASP A 32 -5.82 12.37 -5.51
N PRO A 33 -6.00 13.56 -6.13
CA PRO A 33 -5.89 14.85 -5.45
C PRO A 33 -6.69 14.99 -4.16
N LYS A 34 -7.92 14.48 -4.12
CA LYS A 34 -8.78 14.61 -2.95
C LYS A 34 -8.53 13.54 -1.89
N PRO A 35 -8.54 12.24 -2.23
CA PRO A 35 -8.27 11.17 -1.25
C PRO A 35 -6.86 11.24 -0.67
N THR A 36 -5.83 11.44 -1.51
CA THR A 36 -4.44 11.42 -1.06
C THR A 36 -4.15 12.57 -0.11
N ARG A 37 -4.60 13.81 -0.39
CA ARG A 37 -4.42 14.94 0.55
C ARG A 37 -5.10 14.68 1.88
N PHE A 38 -6.32 14.18 1.87
CA PHE A 38 -7.00 13.79 3.11
C PHE A 38 -6.22 12.74 3.91
N VAL A 39 -5.59 11.78 3.23
CA VAL A 39 -4.72 10.79 3.87
C VAL A 39 -3.51 11.48 4.51
N LEU A 40 -2.84 12.36 3.77
CA LEU A 40 -1.67 13.11 4.27
C LEU A 40 -2.03 13.95 5.51
N ASP A 41 -3.12 14.72 5.45
CA ASP A 41 -3.64 15.50 6.58
C ASP A 41 -3.96 14.62 7.79
N THR A 42 -4.50 13.42 7.56
CA THR A 42 -4.82 12.47 8.63
C THR A 42 -3.55 11.89 9.25
N LEU A 43 -2.56 11.51 8.43
CA LEU A 43 -1.28 10.97 8.89
C LEU A 43 -0.51 12.00 9.73
N GLU A 44 -0.51 13.27 9.32
CA GLU A 44 0.16 14.36 10.02
C GLU A 44 -0.34 14.52 11.46
N GLN A 45 -1.66 14.41 11.69
CA GLN A 45 -2.27 14.50 13.03
C GLN A 45 -1.71 13.49 14.03
N TYR A 46 -1.22 12.35 13.54
CA TYR A 46 -0.63 11.28 14.36
C TYR A 46 0.90 11.22 14.25
N LYS A 47 1.55 12.16 13.55
CA LYS A 47 3.00 12.12 13.22
C LYS A 47 3.37 10.78 12.55
N ALA A 48 2.43 10.20 11.82
CA ALA A 48 2.53 8.89 11.20
C ALA A 48 3.31 8.96 9.88
N LYS A 49 4.00 7.85 9.54
CA LYS A 49 4.56 7.64 8.20
C LYS A 49 3.86 6.45 7.53
N ALA A 50 3.80 6.46 6.22
CA ALA A 50 3.11 5.44 5.44
C ALA A 50 3.83 5.14 4.13
N THR A 51 3.44 4.03 3.48
CA THR A 51 3.91 3.67 2.14
C THR A 51 2.75 3.75 1.16
N PHE A 52 2.94 4.51 0.07
CA PHE A 52 1.96 4.69 -1.00
C PHE A 52 2.39 3.87 -2.22
N PHE A 53 1.65 2.80 -2.53
CA PHE A 53 1.83 2.01 -3.74
C PHE A 53 1.07 2.68 -4.88
N CYS A 54 1.79 3.50 -5.63
CA CYS A 54 1.20 4.41 -6.60
C CYS A 54 1.16 3.82 -8.01
N VAL A 55 0.08 4.11 -8.72
CA VAL A 55 -0.04 3.85 -10.16
C VAL A 55 0.77 4.89 -10.92
N GLY A 56 1.69 4.46 -11.77
CA GLY A 56 2.63 5.36 -12.45
C GLY A 56 1.95 6.45 -13.29
N GLU A 57 0.81 6.15 -13.93
CA GLU A 57 0.02 7.17 -14.64
C GLU A 57 -0.52 8.24 -13.70
N ASN A 58 -0.91 7.88 -12.48
CA ASN A 58 -1.40 8.85 -11.50
C ASN A 58 -0.26 9.73 -10.97
N ILE A 59 0.93 9.17 -10.78
CA ILE A 59 2.15 9.96 -10.45
C ILE A 59 2.40 11.00 -11.54
N ARG A 60 2.36 10.60 -12.84
CA ARG A 60 2.58 11.52 -13.96
C ARG A 60 1.55 12.62 -14.06
N LYS A 61 0.28 12.33 -13.73
CA LYS A 61 -0.82 13.29 -13.74
C LYS A 61 -0.75 14.26 -12.55
N HIS A 62 -0.23 13.82 -11.42
CA HIS A 62 -0.27 14.55 -10.15
C HIS A 62 1.13 14.66 -9.53
N ARG A 63 2.10 15.16 -10.31
CA ARG A 63 3.52 15.27 -9.94
C ARG A 63 3.75 16.02 -8.63
N GLU A 64 3.07 17.15 -8.45
CA GLU A 64 3.18 17.95 -7.23
C GLU A 64 2.71 17.18 -6.00
N LEU A 65 1.64 16.40 -6.13
CA LEU A 65 1.13 15.58 -5.03
C LEU A 65 2.06 14.39 -4.72
N ALA A 66 2.69 13.82 -5.74
CA ALA A 66 3.71 12.79 -5.54
C ALA A 66 4.93 13.35 -4.80
N GLN A 67 5.34 14.59 -5.12
CA GLN A 67 6.40 15.30 -4.38
C GLN A 67 5.97 15.61 -2.94
N GLU A 68 4.73 16.06 -2.72
CA GLU A 68 4.17 16.32 -1.39
C GLU A 68 4.22 15.08 -0.49
N ILE A 69 3.91 13.89 -1.02
CA ILE A 69 4.03 12.61 -0.29
C ILE A 69 5.47 12.40 0.21
N ILE A 70 6.48 12.65 -0.65
CA ILE A 70 7.90 12.50 -0.29
C ILE A 70 8.35 13.57 0.70
N ASP A 71 7.98 14.83 0.48
CA ASP A 71 8.36 15.96 1.33
C ASP A 71 7.85 15.81 2.77
N GLN A 72 6.69 15.15 2.92
CA GLN A 72 6.15 14.78 4.23
C GLN A 72 6.80 13.52 4.82
N GLY A 73 7.81 12.94 4.16
CA GLY A 73 8.60 11.81 4.67
C GLY A 73 7.91 10.44 4.54
N HIS A 74 6.96 10.30 3.65
CA HIS A 74 6.36 9.02 3.29
C HIS A 74 7.16 8.32 2.18
N ILE A 75 6.84 7.07 1.89
CA ILE A 75 7.48 6.30 0.82
C ILE A 75 6.53 6.17 -0.37
N LEU A 76 6.99 6.52 -1.57
CA LEU A 76 6.37 6.13 -2.82
C LEU A 76 6.90 4.76 -3.24
N ALA A 77 5.99 3.88 -3.65
CA ALA A 77 6.27 2.51 -4.07
C ALA A 77 5.48 2.15 -5.33
N ASN A 78 5.91 1.09 -6.01
CA ASN A 78 5.43 0.72 -7.33
C ASN A 78 4.14 -0.11 -7.28
N HIS A 79 3.09 0.35 -8.00
CA HIS A 79 1.83 -0.38 -8.21
C HIS A 79 1.52 -0.60 -9.69
N THR A 80 2.55 -0.81 -10.52
CA THR A 80 2.53 -0.85 -11.99
C THR A 80 2.19 0.50 -12.63
N MET A 81 2.50 0.65 -13.93
CA MET A 81 2.21 1.90 -14.65
C MET A 81 0.72 2.15 -14.86
N ASN A 82 -0.04 1.08 -15.15
CA ASN A 82 -1.44 1.15 -15.58
C ASN A 82 -2.36 0.24 -14.77
N HIS A 83 -1.99 -0.10 -13.53
CA HIS A 83 -2.79 -0.97 -12.64
C HIS A 83 -3.18 -2.31 -13.28
N LEU A 84 -2.21 -2.98 -13.95
CA LEU A 84 -2.45 -4.20 -14.70
C LEU A 84 -2.71 -5.42 -13.80
N LYS A 85 -3.67 -6.27 -14.22
CA LYS A 85 -3.91 -7.56 -13.57
C LYS A 85 -2.86 -8.58 -14.03
N GLY A 86 -1.95 -9.01 -13.15
CA GLY A 86 -0.85 -9.91 -13.52
C GLY A 86 -1.31 -11.21 -14.18
N TRP A 87 -2.42 -11.82 -13.71
CA TRP A 87 -2.93 -13.06 -14.29
C TRP A 87 -3.60 -12.91 -15.66
N GLN A 88 -3.93 -11.68 -16.08
CA GLN A 88 -4.58 -11.37 -17.35
C GLN A 88 -3.61 -10.65 -18.32
N THR A 89 -2.36 -10.47 -17.91
CA THR A 89 -1.36 -9.75 -18.69
C THR A 89 -0.20 -10.69 -19.02
N SER A 90 0.32 -10.62 -20.25
CA SER A 90 1.48 -11.40 -20.62
C SER A 90 2.66 -11.12 -19.70
N HIS A 91 3.54 -12.09 -19.53
CA HIS A 91 4.74 -11.92 -18.69
C HIS A 91 5.56 -10.69 -19.06
N ASN A 92 5.86 -10.54 -20.36
CA ASN A 92 6.72 -9.46 -20.84
C ASN A 92 6.05 -8.08 -20.68
N ASP A 93 4.77 -7.97 -20.98
CA ASP A 93 4.03 -6.71 -20.86
C ASP A 93 3.90 -6.30 -19.38
N TYR A 94 3.67 -7.26 -18.49
CA TYR A 94 3.58 -6.97 -17.06
C TYR A 94 4.89 -6.45 -16.49
N VAL A 95 6.01 -7.12 -16.79
CA VAL A 95 7.35 -6.71 -16.33
C VAL A 95 7.71 -5.35 -16.93
N LYS A 96 7.50 -5.15 -18.23
CA LYS A 96 7.74 -3.85 -18.90
C LYS A 96 6.91 -2.73 -18.26
N ASN A 97 5.63 -3.00 -17.95
CA ASN A 97 4.74 -2.03 -17.32
C ASN A 97 5.19 -1.67 -15.89
N THR A 98 5.64 -2.65 -15.12
CA THR A 98 6.19 -2.44 -13.78
C THR A 98 7.47 -1.60 -13.84
N ASN A 99 8.40 -1.92 -14.76
CA ASN A 99 9.64 -1.16 -14.93
C ASN A 99 9.37 0.29 -15.36
N LYS A 100 8.41 0.52 -16.26
CA LYS A 100 8.01 1.87 -16.66
C LYS A 100 7.45 2.71 -15.49
N CYS A 101 6.77 2.07 -14.54
CA CYS A 101 6.38 2.73 -13.31
C CYS A 101 7.61 3.06 -12.44
N GLN A 102 8.56 2.14 -12.36
CA GLN A 102 9.80 2.36 -11.60
C GLN A 102 10.60 3.53 -12.14
N GLU A 103 10.78 3.64 -13.45
CA GLU A 103 11.42 4.80 -14.10
C GLU A 103 10.75 6.14 -13.70
N THR A 104 9.43 6.13 -13.54
CA THR A 104 8.69 7.33 -13.08
C THR A 104 8.92 7.60 -11.60
N LEU A 105 9.06 6.56 -10.76
CA LEU A 105 9.32 6.69 -9.33
C LEU A 105 10.74 7.16 -9.02
N GLU A 106 11.72 6.80 -9.84
CA GLU A 106 13.12 7.20 -9.65
C GLU A 106 13.32 8.72 -9.70
N GLU A 107 12.39 9.47 -10.27
CA GLU A 107 12.38 10.93 -10.22
C GLU A 107 12.14 11.46 -8.77
N TYR A 108 11.60 10.64 -7.86
CA TYR A 108 11.21 11.01 -6.50
C TYR A 108 11.94 10.23 -5.41
N SER A 109 12.12 8.93 -5.61
CA SER A 109 12.61 8.03 -4.57
C SER A 109 13.17 6.74 -5.17
N ALA A 110 14.19 6.17 -4.54
CA ALA A 110 14.82 4.90 -4.94
C ALA A 110 14.17 3.67 -4.25
N SER A 111 12.86 3.67 -4.01
CA SER A 111 12.19 2.54 -3.39
C SER A 111 12.09 1.35 -4.34
N SER A 112 12.51 0.16 -3.89
CA SER A 112 12.34 -1.12 -4.60
C SER A 112 11.05 -1.86 -4.21
N LEU A 113 10.20 -1.26 -3.38
CA LEU A 113 8.97 -1.87 -2.93
C LEU A 113 7.95 -1.93 -4.08
N PHE A 114 7.39 -3.10 -4.28
CA PHE A 114 6.39 -3.35 -5.31
C PHE A 114 5.19 -4.10 -4.74
N ARG A 115 4.00 -3.66 -5.06
CA ARG A 115 2.76 -4.40 -4.77
C ARG A 115 2.02 -4.71 -6.07
N PRO A 116 1.71 -5.99 -6.35
CA PRO A 116 0.93 -6.33 -7.54
C PRO A 116 -0.53 -5.89 -7.37
N PRO A 117 -1.13 -5.20 -8.37
CA PRO A 117 -2.55 -4.90 -8.37
C PRO A 117 -3.41 -6.12 -8.07
N TYR A 118 -4.44 -5.94 -7.22
CA TYR A 118 -5.35 -7.00 -6.75
C TYR A 118 -4.65 -8.12 -5.97
N GLY A 119 -3.38 -7.98 -5.59
CA GLY A 119 -2.57 -9.07 -5.02
C GLY A 119 -2.32 -10.23 -6.01
N ARG A 120 -2.46 -9.99 -7.32
CA ARG A 120 -2.43 -11.03 -8.35
C ARG A 120 -1.22 -10.92 -9.25
N ILE A 121 -0.30 -11.86 -9.09
CA ILE A 121 0.94 -11.97 -9.87
C ILE A 121 1.24 -13.45 -10.15
N THR A 122 1.79 -13.78 -11.32
CA THR A 122 2.20 -15.15 -11.66
C THR A 122 3.58 -15.46 -11.08
N LYS A 123 3.88 -16.77 -10.90
CA LYS A 123 5.22 -17.21 -10.44
C LYS A 123 6.35 -16.72 -11.34
N ARG A 124 6.12 -16.70 -12.68
CA ARG A 124 7.09 -16.24 -13.65
C ARG A 124 7.36 -14.74 -13.55
N GLN A 125 6.31 -13.92 -13.41
CA GLN A 125 6.42 -12.47 -13.18
C GLN A 125 7.14 -12.18 -11.86
N THR A 126 6.76 -12.89 -10.78
CA THR A 126 7.42 -12.80 -9.47
C THR A 126 8.92 -13.03 -9.57
N LYS A 127 9.33 -14.11 -10.26
CA LYS A 127 10.75 -14.45 -10.42
C LYS A 127 11.50 -13.31 -11.08
N SER A 128 11.02 -12.82 -12.23
CA SER A 128 11.68 -11.74 -12.98
C SER A 128 11.76 -10.44 -12.18
N LEU A 129 10.71 -10.05 -11.49
CA LEU A 129 10.73 -8.82 -10.68
C LEU A 129 11.67 -8.94 -9.49
N LYS A 130 11.77 -10.10 -8.84
CA LYS A 130 12.75 -10.31 -7.77
C LYS A 130 14.18 -10.32 -8.28
N GLU A 131 14.43 -10.91 -9.44
CA GLU A 131 15.74 -10.86 -10.10
C GLU A 131 16.15 -9.44 -10.50
N ALA A 132 15.17 -8.59 -10.79
CA ALA A 132 15.35 -7.15 -11.01
C ALA A 132 15.47 -6.31 -9.72
N GLY A 133 15.46 -6.95 -8.53
CA GLY A 133 15.66 -6.28 -7.24
C GLY A 133 14.39 -5.82 -6.53
N TYR A 134 13.20 -6.08 -7.08
CA TYR A 134 11.96 -5.69 -6.40
C TYR A 134 11.67 -6.53 -5.16
N GLU A 135 11.25 -5.88 -4.08
CA GLU A 135 10.66 -6.50 -2.91
C GLU A 135 9.12 -6.52 -3.04
N ILE A 136 8.54 -7.73 -3.09
CA ILE A 136 7.09 -7.88 -3.29
C ILE A 136 6.39 -7.82 -1.94
N ILE A 137 5.61 -6.76 -1.76
CA ILE A 137 4.87 -6.46 -0.54
C ILE A 137 3.40 -6.82 -0.72
N MET A 138 2.92 -7.69 0.12
CA MET A 138 1.51 -8.03 0.26
C MET A 138 0.94 -7.35 1.52
N TRP A 139 -0.05 -7.97 2.16
CA TRP A 139 -0.67 -7.46 3.38
C TRP A 139 -1.24 -8.60 4.21
N ASP A 140 -1.38 -8.40 5.49
CA ASP A 140 -2.13 -9.30 6.37
C ASP A 140 -3.55 -8.79 6.64
N LEU A 141 -3.76 -7.48 6.56
CA LEU A 141 -5.05 -6.84 6.77
C LEU A 141 -5.42 -5.90 5.61
N ILE A 142 -6.71 -5.90 5.26
CA ILE A 142 -7.27 -5.00 4.23
C ILE A 142 -8.57 -4.39 4.73
N SER A 143 -8.74 -3.10 4.50
CA SER A 143 -9.88 -2.30 4.94
C SER A 143 -11.19 -2.61 4.22
N TYR A 144 -11.11 -3.06 2.95
CA TYR A 144 -12.22 -3.16 2.00
C TYR A 144 -12.93 -1.83 1.73
N ASP A 145 -12.24 -0.71 1.91
CA ASP A 145 -12.76 0.64 1.70
C ASP A 145 -13.22 0.95 0.26
N TYR A 146 -12.80 0.12 -0.70
CA TYR A 146 -13.24 0.19 -2.11
C TYR A 146 -14.59 -0.49 -2.38
N ASP A 147 -15.17 -1.18 -1.39
CA ASP A 147 -16.46 -1.88 -1.53
C ASP A 147 -17.60 -1.03 -0.98
N ASP A 148 -18.46 -0.52 -1.87
CA ASP A 148 -19.59 0.32 -1.52
C ASP A 148 -20.66 -0.38 -0.66
N LYS A 149 -20.63 -1.71 -0.61
CA LYS A 149 -21.59 -2.53 0.13
C LYS A 149 -21.09 -2.96 1.49
N ILE A 150 -19.85 -2.58 1.86
CA ILE A 150 -19.28 -3.01 3.14
C ILE A 150 -20.03 -2.41 4.33
N ASP A 151 -20.25 -3.23 5.35
CA ASP A 151 -20.60 -2.72 6.68
C ASP A 151 -19.34 -2.11 7.32
N ILE A 152 -19.25 -0.78 7.28
CA ILE A 152 -18.09 -0.02 7.77
C ILE A 152 -17.81 -0.34 9.25
N ASN A 153 -18.86 -0.46 10.09
CA ASN A 153 -18.67 -0.68 11.53
C ASN A 153 -18.12 -2.08 11.80
N GLN A 154 -18.63 -3.08 11.11
CA GLN A 154 -18.15 -4.46 11.24
C GLN A 154 -16.73 -4.60 10.69
N ALA A 155 -16.45 -4.02 9.53
CA ALA A 155 -15.12 -4.05 8.92
C ALA A 155 -14.07 -3.37 9.80
N LEU A 156 -14.39 -2.18 10.32
CA LEU A 156 -13.51 -1.43 11.20
C LEU A 156 -13.24 -2.20 12.51
N LYS A 157 -14.29 -2.78 13.14
CA LYS A 157 -14.14 -3.61 14.33
C LYS A 157 -13.22 -4.81 14.09
N GLN A 158 -13.36 -5.48 12.94
CA GLN A 158 -12.49 -6.61 12.58
C GLN A 158 -11.06 -6.16 12.29
N LEU A 159 -10.88 -5.03 11.58
CA LEU A 159 -9.58 -4.47 11.27
C LEU A 159 -8.81 -4.15 12.55
N ILE A 160 -9.41 -3.39 13.47
CA ILE A 160 -8.82 -3.04 14.76
C ILE A 160 -8.48 -4.30 15.58
N ARG A 161 -9.43 -5.23 15.73
CA ARG A 161 -9.25 -6.45 16.53
C ARG A 161 -8.10 -7.33 16.02
N ASN A 162 -7.89 -7.38 14.70
CA ASN A 162 -6.89 -8.25 14.09
C ASN A 162 -5.53 -7.56 13.89
N SER A 163 -5.43 -6.26 14.12
CA SER A 163 -4.18 -5.51 14.06
C SER A 163 -3.22 -5.98 15.16
N LYS A 164 -1.97 -6.20 14.79
CA LYS A 164 -0.91 -6.69 15.68
C LYS A 164 0.41 -5.99 15.33
N PRO A 165 1.40 -5.95 16.22
CA PRO A 165 2.72 -5.44 15.90
C PRO A 165 3.23 -6.00 14.58
N GLY A 166 3.65 -5.13 13.68
CA GLY A 166 4.15 -5.48 12.35
C GLY A 166 3.09 -5.68 11.27
N SER A 167 1.80 -5.53 11.56
CA SER A 167 0.74 -5.67 10.54
C SER A 167 0.92 -4.68 9.40
N ILE A 168 0.83 -5.18 8.16
CA ILE A 168 0.74 -4.38 6.94
C ILE A 168 -0.74 -4.24 6.59
N VAL A 169 -1.24 -3.00 6.62
CA VAL A 169 -2.66 -2.70 6.45
C VAL A 169 -2.89 -1.91 5.18
N VAL A 170 -3.83 -2.38 4.34
CA VAL A 170 -4.17 -1.73 3.07
C VAL A 170 -5.43 -0.90 3.19
N PHE A 171 -5.31 0.35 2.80
CA PHE A 171 -6.36 1.27 2.39
C PHE A 171 -6.12 1.69 0.94
N HIS A 172 -7.06 2.44 0.34
CA HIS A 172 -6.93 2.93 -1.03
C HIS A 172 -7.17 4.44 -1.08
N ASP A 173 -6.16 5.20 -1.51
CA ASP A 173 -6.26 6.65 -1.67
C ASP A 173 -6.75 7.04 -3.07
N SER A 174 -7.93 6.53 -3.42
CA SER A 174 -8.56 6.72 -4.73
C SER A 174 -10.01 7.21 -4.63
N THR A 175 -10.49 7.87 -5.67
CA THR A 175 -11.89 8.34 -5.76
C THR A 175 -12.89 7.21 -5.49
N LYS A 176 -12.59 5.98 -5.91
CA LYS A 176 -13.45 4.82 -5.68
C LYS A 176 -13.61 4.50 -4.18
N ALA A 177 -12.55 4.58 -3.41
CA ALA A 177 -12.56 4.28 -1.98
C ALA A 177 -13.00 5.47 -1.10
N TRP A 178 -13.06 6.67 -1.67
CA TRP A 178 -13.22 7.93 -0.94
C TRP A 178 -14.33 7.93 0.10
N LYS A 179 -15.49 7.37 -0.23
CA LYS A 179 -16.67 7.39 0.65
C LYS A 179 -16.41 6.67 1.97
N GLN A 180 -15.75 5.51 1.93
CA GLN A 180 -15.44 4.68 3.09
C GLN A 180 -14.12 5.11 3.74
N LEU A 181 -13.09 5.42 2.96
CA LEU A 181 -11.79 5.85 3.44
C LEU A 181 -11.88 7.01 4.44
N LYS A 182 -12.61 8.07 4.10
CA LYS A 182 -12.77 9.26 4.96
C LYS A 182 -13.44 8.99 6.30
N ILE A 183 -14.15 7.87 6.43
CA ILE A 183 -14.79 7.43 7.68
C ILE A 183 -13.90 6.45 8.44
N MET A 184 -13.33 5.49 7.71
CA MET A 184 -12.62 4.36 8.31
C MET A 184 -11.23 4.74 8.79
N LEU A 185 -10.45 5.48 7.99
CA LEU A 185 -9.06 5.77 8.31
C LEU A 185 -8.89 6.55 9.63
N PRO A 186 -9.58 7.68 9.88
CA PRO A 186 -9.42 8.41 11.13
C PRO A 186 -9.83 7.57 12.35
N LYS A 187 -10.94 6.82 12.25
CA LYS A 187 -11.42 5.96 13.35
C LYS A 187 -10.46 4.81 13.64
N TYR A 188 -9.89 4.22 12.60
CA TYR A 188 -8.89 3.17 12.73
C TYR A 188 -7.63 3.68 13.42
N MET A 189 -7.08 4.79 12.94
CA MET A 189 -5.88 5.39 13.51
C MET A 189 -6.09 5.82 14.96
N GLN A 190 -7.21 6.49 15.27
CA GLN A 190 -7.56 6.87 16.64
C GLN A 190 -7.62 5.66 17.58
N ALA A 191 -8.30 4.59 17.15
CA ALA A 191 -8.46 3.40 17.99
C ALA A 191 -7.13 2.71 18.29
N LEU A 192 -6.21 2.61 17.30
CA LEU A 192 -4.91 1.98 17.52
C LEU A 192 -3.94 2.89 18.26
N ASN A 193 -3.95 4.19 17.99
CA ASN A 193 -3.16 5.16 18.74
C ASN A 193 -3.53 5.13 20.25
N ASN A 194 -4.83 5.03 20.58
CA ASN A 194 -5.28 4.87 21.96
C ASN A 194 -4.84 3.53 22.61
N GLN A 195 -4.46 2.53 21.81
CA GLN A 195 -3.88 1.26 22.26
C GLN A 195 -2.33 1.30 22.30
N GLY A 196 -1.72 2.46 22.04
CA GLY A 196 -0.26 2.67 22.07
C GLY A 196 0.47 2.26 20.79
N TYR A 197 -0.23 2.04 19.68
CA TYR A 197 0.43 1.79 18.39
C TYR A 197 0.89 3.10 17.75
N SER A 198 2.08 3.05 17.13
CA SER A 198 2.57 4.02 16.14
C SER A 198 2.36 3.52 14.72
N PHE A 199 2.53 4.42 13.74
CA PHE A 199 2.34 4.12 12.33
C PHE A 199 3.59 4.52 11.56
N GLU A 200 4.17 3.55 10.84
CA GLU A 200 5.42 3.74 10.11
C GLU A 200 5.32 3.28 8.66
N SER A 201 6.20 3.81 7.82
CA SER A 201 6.39 3.31 6.46
C SER A 201 7.12 1.97 6.47
N ILE A 202 6.88 1.12 5.47
CA ILE A 202 7.59 -0.16 5.33
C ILE A 202 9.08 0.12 5.11
N PRO A 203 9.98 -0.47 5.92
CA PRO A 203 11.41 -0.27 5.74
C PRO A 203 11.84 -0.84 4.38
N SER A 204 12.39 0.02 3.52
CA SER A 204 13.01 -0.40 2.26
C SER A 204 14.40 -0.95 2.57
N ARG A 205 14.69 -2.15 2.13
CA ARG A 205 16.07 -2.65 2.11
C ARG A 205 16.82 -1.88 1.02
N ARG A 206 17.75 -1.07 1.42
CA ARG A 206 18.70 -0.44 0.49
C ARG A 206 19.68 -1.46 -0.04
#